data_1aa3748df896b19c7505601234bfd338
#
_entry.id   1aa3748df896b19c7505601234bfd338
#
_cell.length_a   1.000
_cell.length_b   1.000
_cell.length_c   1.000
_cell.angle_alpha   90.00
_cell.angle_beta   90.00
_cell.angle_gamma   90.00
#
_symmetry.space_group_name_H-M   'P 1'
#
loop_
_entity.id
_entity.type
_entity.pdbx_description
1 polymer ?
#
loop_
_entity_poly.entity_id
_entity_poly.type
_entity_poly.pdbx_seq_one_letter_code
_entity_poly.pdbx_strand_id
1 'polypeptide(L)'
;RLRIASKGSRRDGLDGALQTLDAAQQREEGMYMLGQVATLRGSVTDVAALHHDVTEGAQALLAQQLDLPETLAGPRQAAADIAVIGMATVLPKSNSAHDYWENILAKVDAITEIPSHRWDWRLYFDADRTAKDKIYSKWGGFLDDLAFDPTQYGMPPKSIESVDPMQLMGLEVAHRTLVDSGYHQKPFDRERASVILGASGGAGDYGLMYGLRSELPRFNGTLPDDVAGRLPTWTEDSFAGILPNVVAGRIANRLNFGGVNIAVDAACASSLAAVYQGVSELCAGRSDFVIAGGVDTVQGPFGYLCFSKTQALSP
;
A
#
# COMPACT_ATOMS: atom_id res chain seq x y z
N ARG A 1 1.53 31.37 -5.05
CA ARG A 1 2.97 31.07 -4.90
C ARG A 1 3.32 29.62 -5.24
N LEU A 2 2.54 28.63 -4.81
CA LEU A 2 2.74 27.21 -5.24
C LEU A 2 2.69 27.08 -6.77
N ARG A 3 1.74 27.76 -7.44
CA ARG A 3 1.66 27.75 -8.91
C ARG A 3 2.88 28.40 -9.56
N ILE A 4 3.44 29.43 -8.94
CA ILE A 4 4.68 30.06 -9.42
C ILE A 4 5.80 29.05 -9.40
N ALA A 5 6.00 28.36 -8.26
CA ALA A 5 7.03 27.34 -8.09
C ALA A 5 6.89 26.19 -9.10
N SER A 6 5.67 25.67 -9.31
CA SER A 6 5.42 24.47 -10.11
C SER A 6 5.26 24.73 -11.61
N LYS A 7 4.70 25.90 -11.99
CA LYS A 7 4.30 26.21 -13.39
C LYS A 7 5.04 27.41 -13.98
N GLY A 8 5.84 28.15 -13.19
CA GLY A 8 6.49 29.38 -13.65
C GLY A 8 5.49 30.45 -14.13
N SER A 9 4.29 30.49 -13.56
CA SER A 9 3.25 31.41 -14.00
C SER A 9 2.51 32.07 -12.85
N ARG A 10 2.23 33.36 -12.99
CA ARG A 10 1.49 34.22 -12.04
C ARG A 10 0.22 34.77 -12.66
N ARG A 11 -0.81 34.95 -11.85
CA ARG A 11 -2.03 35.67 -12.23
C ARG A 11 -2.24 36.78 -11.20
N ASP A 12 -2.42 38.01 -11.67
CA ASP A 12 -2.71 39.16 -10.81
C ASP A 12 -4.22 39.28 -10.61
N GLY A 13 -4.70 38.83 -9.44
CA GLY A 13 -6.13 38.78 -9.13
C GLY A 13 -6.87 37.58 -9.73
N LEU A 14 -8.16 37.48 -9.46
CA LEU A 14 -9.01 36.37 -9.93
C LEU A 14 -9.23 36.39 -11.45
N ASP A 15 -9.30 37.56 -12.05
CA ASP A 15 -9.61 37.77 -13.47
C ASP A 15 -8.40 38.24 -14.32
N GLY A 16 -7.23 38.32 -13.72
CA GLY A 16 -5.99 38.76 -14.40
C GLY A 16 -5.48 37.77 -15.45
N ALA A 17 -4.81 38.26 -16.47
CA ALA A 17 -4.14 37.43 -17.47
C ALA A 17 -3.03 36.59 -16.83
N LEU A 18 -2.80 35.41 -17.37
CA LEU A 18 -1.73 34.53 -16.93
C LEU A 18 -0.40 35.04 -17.50
N GLN A 19 0.55 35.39 -16.62
CA GLN A 19 1.90 35.83 -16.98
C GLN A 19 2.87 34.68 -16.76
N THR A 20 3.75 34.43 -17.75
CA THR A 20 4.89 33.50 -17.59
C THR A 20 6.05 34.26 -16.96
N LEU A 21 6.63 33.68 -15.94
CA LEU A 21 7.79 34.21 -15.22
C LEU A 21 9.07 33.54 -15.71
N ASP A 22 10.17 34.29 -15.70
CA ASP A 22 11.49 33.71 -15.95
C ASP A 22 11.96 32.84 -14.75
N ALA A 23 13.06 32.11 -14.93
CA ALA A 23 13.55 31.17 -13.92
C ALA A 23 14.03 31.86 -12.62
N ALA A 24 14.48 33.11 -12.69
CA ALA A 24 14.89 33.86 -11.52
C ALA A 24 13.67 34.32 -10.71
N GLN A 25 12.70 34.91 -11.36
CA GLN A 25 11.41 35.31 -10.77
C GLN A 25 10.65 34.11 -10.21
N GLN A 26 10.68 32.96 -10.90
CA GLN A 26 10.08 31.73 -10.39
C GLN A 26 10.71 31.29 -9.09
N ARG A 27 12.03 31.35 -8.95
CA ARG A 27 12.74 30.98 -7.71
C ARG A 27 12.45 31.96 -6.58
N GLU A 28 12.43 33.25 -6.86
CA GLU A 28 12.25 34.31 -5.85
C GLU A 28 10.81 34.36 -5.32
N GLU A 29 9.83 34.28 -6.22
CA GLU A 29 8.41 34.46 -5.87
C GLU A 29 7.69 33.13 -5.57
N GLY A 30 8.27 31.99 -5.95
CA GLY A 30 7.72 30.66 -5.75
C GLY A 30 7.68 30.23 -4.28
N MET A 31 6.70 29.43 -3.93
CA MET A 31 6.67 28.70 -2.65
C MET A 31 7.01 27.23 -2.89
N TYR A 32 8.12 26.80 -2.35
CA TYR A 32 8.62 25.43 -2.48
C TYR A 32 8.37 24.67 -1.20
N MET A 33 7.82 23.47 -1.34
CA MET A 33 7.73 22.53 -0.21
C MET A 33 9.04 21.77 -0.11
N LEU A 34 9.75 22.00 0.98
CA LEU A 34 11.01 21.34 1.29
C LEU A 34 10.82 20.50 2.55
N GLY A 35 11.43 19.31 2.59
CA GLY A 35 11.50 18.53 3.82
C GLY A 35 12.36 19.25 4.87
N GLN A 36 12.15 18.94 6.14
CA GLN A 36 12.89 19.54 7.26
C GLN A 36 14.42 19.43 7.09
N VAL A 37 14.90 18.37 6.45
CA VAL A 37 16.33 18.16 6.15
C VAL A 37 16.93 19.30 5.33
N ALA A 38 16.16 19.94 4.47
CA ALA A 38 16.64 21.07 3.67
C ALA A 38 16.95 22.31 4.52
N THR A 39 16.35 22.46 5.69
CA THR A 39 16.62 23.57 6.63
C THR A 39 17.92 23.40 7.40
N LEU A 40 18.51 22.21 7.37
CA LEU A 40 19.77 21.91 8.05
C LEU A 40 21.00 22.35 7.23
N ARG A 41 20.80 22.87 6.00
CA ARG A 41 21.87 23.32 5.12
C ARG A 41 21.69 24.76 4.71
N GLY A 42 22.73 25.54 4.93
CA GLY A 42 22.80 26.96 4.56
C GLY A 42 23.52 27.22 3.22
N SER A 43 24.02 26.19 2.54
CA SER A 43 24.81 26.32 1.31
C SER A 43 24.51 25.24 0.28
N VAL A 44 24.78 25.54 -0.96
CA VAL A 44 24.73 24.57 -2.06
C VAL A 44 25.87 23.58 -1.89
N THR A 45 25.60 22.29 -2.02
CA THR A 45 26.58 21.20 -1.92
C THR A 45 26.46 20.28 -3.13
N ASP A 46 27.50 19.53 -3.42
CA ASP A 46 27.46 18.46 -4.43
C ASP A 46 27.00 17.12 -3.83
N VAL A 47 26.70 16.16 -4.70
CA VAL A 47 26.21 14.84 -4.27
C VAL A 47 27.24 14.06 -3.46
N ALA A 48 28.55 14.21 -3.78
CA ALA A 48 29.61 13.51 -3.06
C ALA A 48 29.76 14.02 -1.63
N ALA A 49 29.75 15.35 -1.46
CA ALA A 49 29.77 15.98 -0.13
C ALA A 49 28.51 15.64 0.67
N LEU A 50 27.34 15.63 0.00
CA LEU A 50 26.09 15.22 0.65
C LEU A 50 26.16 13.76 1.12
N HIS A 51 26.68 12.86 0.30
CA HIS A 51 26.83 11.44 0.64
C HIS A 51 27.79 11.25 1.82
N HIS A 52 28.94 11.94 1.82
CA HIS A 52 29.90 11.93 2.93
C HIS A 52 29.25 12.39 4.23
N ASP A 53 28.52 13.50 4.22
CA ASP A 53 27.85 14.03 5.40
C ASP A 53 26.76 13.11 5.95
N VAL A 54 26.01 12.43 5.08
CA VAL A 54 24.95 11.49 5.51
C VAL A 54 25.55 10.18 6.05
N THR A 55 26.73 9.77 5.60
CA THR A 55 27.42 8.56 6.08
C THR A 55 28.34 8.87 7.27
N GLU A 56 29.46 9.51 7.02
CA GLU A 56 30.49 9.74 8.05
C GLU A 56 30.09 10.86 9.02
N GLY A 57 29.47 11.93 8.53
CA GLY A 57 28.92 13.00 9.35
C GLY A 57 27.82 12.53 10.30
N ALA A 58 26.95 11.60 9.84
CA ALA A 58 25.94 11.01 10.70
C ALA A 58 26.55 10.13 11.80
N GLN A 59 27.60 9.37 11.51
CA GLN A 59 28.32 8.59 12.54
C GLN A 59 28.99 9.49 13.58
N ALA A 60 29.60 10.57 13.13
CA ALA A 60 30.22 11.55 14.04
C ALA A 60 29.15 12.23 14.93
N LEU A 61 28.01 12.60 14.36
CA LEU A 61 26.89 13.19 15.11
C LEU A 61 26.30 12.21 16.13
N LEU A 62 26.13 10.95 15.76
CA LEU A 62 25.64 9.90 16.66
C LEU A 62 26.62 9.63 17.79
N ALA A 63 27.93 9.66 17.51
CA ALA A 63 28.96 9.52 18.54
C ALA A 63 28.94 10.69 19.54
N GLN A 64 28.66 11.92 19.08
CA GLN A 64 28.50 13.11 19.96
C GLN A 64 27.19 13.07 20.75
N GLN A 65 26.11 12.49 20.21
CA GLN A 65 24.82 12.39 20.90
C GLN A 65 24.79 11.33 22.01
N LEU A 66 25.77 10.43 22.07
CA LEU A 66 25.89 9.48 23.18
C LEU A 66 26.15 10.13 24.54
N ASP A 67 26.55 11.43 24.58
CA ASP A 67 26.72 12.22 25.77
C ASP A 67 25.49 13.09 26.15
N LEU A 68 24.34 12.85 25.53
CA LEU A 68 23.09 13.53 25.93
C LEU A 68 22.69 13.11 27.34
N PRO A 69 22.37 14.08 28.24
CA PRO A 69 21.98 13.76 29.61
C PRO A 69 20.74 12.82 29.58
N GLU A 70 20.77 11.79 30.41
CA GLU A 70 19.69 10.77 30.55
C GLU A 70 18.28 11.35 30.77
N THR A 71 18.18 12.63 31.12
CA THR A 71 16.93 13.33 31.38
C THR A 71 16.04 13.56 30.13
N LEU A 72 16.56 13.39 28.91
CA LEU A 72 15.76 13.49 27.67
C LEU A 72 15.35 12.12 27.13
N ALA A 73 15.93 11.05 27.62
CA ALA A 73 15.44 9.70 27.41
C ALA A 73 14.35 9.44 28.46
N GLY A 74 13.07 9.59 28.10
CA GLY A 74 12.01 8.95 28.87
C GLY A 74 12.37 7.45 29.04
N PRO A 75 11.79 6.74 30.01
CA PRO A 75 12.16 5.34 30.25
C PRO A 75 12.12 4.61 28.91
N ARG A 76 13.29 4.28 28.36
CA ARG A 76 13.40 3.42 27.21
C ARG A 76 12.76 2.12 27.65
N GLN A 77 11.61 1.81 27.09
CA GLN A 77 11.05 0.47 27.21
C GLN A 77 12.19 -0.49 26.82
N ALA A 78 12.57 -1.38 27.73
CA ALA A 78 13.65 -2.33 27.45
C ALA A 78 13.40 -2.95 26.09
N ALA A 79 14.42 -2.98 25.23
CA ALA A 79 14.30 -3.59 23.92
C ALA A 79 13.82 -5.02 24.13
N ALA A 80 12.60 -5.32 23.70
CA ALA A 80 12.09 -6.67 23.75
C ALA A 80 12.65 -7.41 22.54
N ASP A 81 13.21 -8.60 22.76
CA ASP A 81 13.64 -9.49 21.69
C ASP A 81 12.40 -10.05 21.00
N ILE A 82 12.09 -9.54 19.82
CA ILE A 82 10.99 -10.03 18.97
C ILE A 82 11.56 -10.89 17.88
N ALA A 83 11.11 -12.16 17.81
CA ALA A 83 11.50 -13.10 16.78
C ALA A 83 10.54 -13.07 15.59
N VAL A 84 11.09 -12.97 14.38
CA VAL A 84 10.36 -13.30 13.16
C VAL A 84 10.50 -14.80 12.95
N ILE A 85 9.41 -15.54 13.13
CA ILE A 85 9.40 -17.01 13.14
C ILE A 85 8.84 -17.65 11.87
N GLY A 86 8.27 -16.84 10.98
CA GLY A 86 7.76 -17.29 9.69
C GLY A 86 7.43 -16.12 8.78
N MET A 87 7.52 -16.35 7.47
CA MET A 87 7.17 -15.38 6.46
C MET A 87 6.66 -16.04 5.18
N ALA A 88 5.71 -15.41 4.54
CA ALA A 88 5.23 -15.81 3.22
C ALA A 88 4.91 -14.57 2.38
N THR A 89 5.08 -14.71 1.08
CA THR A 89 4.79 -13.64 0.12
C THR A 89 4.14 -14.19 -1.14
N VAL A 90 3.36 -13.34 -1.79
CA VAL A 90 2.97 -13.48 -3.20
C VAL A 90 3.22 -12.14 -3.84
N LEU A 91 4.15 -12.10 -4.78
CA LEU A 91 4.62 -10.89 -5.46
C LEU A 91 4.68 -11.14 -6.97
N PRO A 92 4.76 -10.11 -7.81
CA PRO A 92 4.89 -10.29 -9.25
C PRO A 92 6.03 -11.26 -9.61
N LYS A 93 5.73 -12.30 -10.41
CA LYS A 93 6.63 -13.40 -10.77
C LYS A 93 7.18 -14.23 -9.61
N SER A 94 6.50 -14.21 -8.47
CA SER A 94 6.96 -14.92 -7.27
C SER A 94 5.78 -15.35 -6.41
N ASN A 95 5.64 -16.66 -6.19
CA ASN A 95 4.59 -17.24 -5.36
C ASN A 95 5.05 -17.62 -3.96
N SER A 96 6.31 -17.39 -3.64
CA SER A 96 6.89 -17.68 -2.34
C SER A 96 8.02 -16.70 -1.98
N ALA A 97 8.42 -16.67 -0.72
CA ALA A 97 9.58 -15.90 -0.28
C ALA A 97 10.89 -16.41 -0.92
N HIS A 98 10.96 -17.72 -1.18
CA HIS A 98 12.11 -18.34 -1.87
C HIS A 98 12.19 -17.85 -3.32
N ASP A 99 11.10 -17.95 -4.09
CA ASP A 99 11.07 -17.48 -5.49
C ASP A 99 11.42 -15.98 -5.57
N TYR A 100 10.92 -15.19 -4.60
CA TYR A 100 11.24 -13.77 -4.55
C TYR A 100 12.73 -13.51 -4.33
N TRP A 101 13.36 -14.27 -3.44
CA TRP A 101 14.81 -14.20 -3.21
C TRP A 101 15.62 -14.59 -4.45
N GLU A 102 15.25 -15.68 -5.12
CA GLU A 102 15.87 -16.11 -6.38
C GLU A 102 15.72 -15.04 -7.47
N ASN A 103 14.54 -14.41 -7.57
CA ASN A 103 14.31 -13.31 -8.50
C ASN A 103 15.21 -12.09 -8.21
N ILE A 104 15.45 -11.77 -6.94
CA ILE A 104 16.39 -10.72 -6.55
C ILE A 104 17.82 -11.05 -6.98
N LEU A 105 18.29 -12.27 -6.70
CA LEU A 105 19.62 -12.72 -7.07
C LEU A 105 19.81 -12.73 -8.60
N ALA A 106 18.81 -13.19 -9.32
CA ALA A 106 18.79 -13.21 -10.78
C ALA A 106 18.52 -11.82 -11.43
N LYS A 107 18.25 -10.78 -10.62
CA LYS A 107 17.91 -9.43 -11.08
C LYS A 107 16.71 -9.43 -12.04
N VAL A 108 15.69 -10.21 -11.74
CA VAL A 108 14.48 -10.31 -12.55
C VAL A 108 13.70 -9.02 -12.44
N ASP A 109 13.45 -8.38 -13.59
CA ASP A 109 12.49 -7.28 -13.67
C ASP A 109 11.07 -7.85 -13.73
N ALA A 110 10.27 -7.58 -12.71
CA ALA A 110 8.89 -8.02 -12.61
C ALA A 110 7.87 -6.97 -13.10
N ILE A 111 8.35 -5.82 -13.57
CA ILE A 111 7.48 -4.79 -14.16
C ILE A 111 7.16 -5.19 -15.59
N THR A 112 5.87 -5.18 -15.91
CA THR A 112 5.36 -5.53 -17.25
C THR A 112 4.33 -4.51 -17.72
N GLU A 113 4.01 -4.55 -19.01
CA GLU A 113 2.86 -3.83 -19.53
C GLU A 113 1.56 -4.40 -18.91
N ILE A 114 0.57 -3.54 -18.66
CA ILE A 114 -0.72 -3.96 -18.09
C ILE A 114 -1.31 -5.08 -18.94
N PRO A 115 -1.53 -6.28 -18.37
CA PRO A 115 -2.05 -7.41 -19.12
C PRO A 115 -3.47 -7.16 -19.63
N SER A 116 -3.75 -7.54 -20.88
CA SER A 116 -5.05 -7.29 -21.52
C SER A 116 -6.25 -7.93 -20.80
N HIS A 117 -6.02 -9.02 -20.05
CA HIS A 117 -7.06 -9.67 -19.27
C HIS A 117 -7.42 -8.90 -17.98
N ARG A 118 -6.54 -7.98 -17.53
CA ARG A 118 -6.84 -7.10 -16.40
C ARG A 118 -7.74 -5.96 -16.84
N TRP A 119 -7.30 -5.17 -17.79
CA TRP A 119 -8.08 -4.10 -18.44
C TRP A 119 -7.34 -3.54 -19.65
N ASP A 120 -8.08 -2.92 -20.56
CA ASP A 120 -7.49 -2.32 -21.77
C ASP A 120 -6.99 -0.90 -21.46
N TRP A 121 -5.69 -0.78 -21.19
CA TRP A 121 -5.04 0.48 -20.90
C TRP A 121 -5.09 1.48 -22.09
N ARG A 122 -5.27 1.01 -23.34
CA ARG A 122 -5.33 1.87 -24.52
C ARG A 122 -6.52 2.82 -24.47
N LEU A 123 -7.59 2.47 -23.78
CA LEU A 123 -8.75 3.34 -23.56
C LEU A 123 -8.41 4.58 -22.73
N TYR A 124 -7.39 4.51 -21.93
CA TYR A 124 -7.00 5.54 -20.96
C TYR A 124 -5.67 6.23 -21.28
N PHE A 125 -4.85 5.66 -22.13
CA PHE A 125 -3.47 6.10 -22.36
C PHE A 125 -3.38 7.32 -23.25
N ASP A 126 -2.50 8.26 -22.88
CA ASP A 126 -2.02 9.34 -23.70
C ASP A 126 -0.58 9.66 -23.30
N ALA A 127 0.31 9.82 -24.29
CA ALA A 127 1.71 10.19 -24.05
C ALA A 127 1.86 11.62 -23.50
N ASP A 128 0.87 12.48 -23.76
CA ASP A 128 0.80 13.81 -23.15
C ASP A 128 0.36 13.69 -21.67
N ARG A 129 1.31 13.90 -20.77
CA ARG A 129 1.07 13.86 -19.31
C ARG A 129 0.04 14.88 -18.84
N THR A 130 -0.27 15.89 -19.65
CA THR A 130 -1.26 16.94 -19.33
C THR A 130 -2.65 16.59 -19.82
N ALA A 131 -2.80 15.57 -20.66
CA ALA A 131 -4.06 15.14 -21.22
C ALA A 131 -5.09 14.85 -20.13
N LYS A 132 -6.30 15.39 -20.31
CA LYS A 132 -7.38 15.29 -19.33
C LYS A 132 -7.91 13.86 -19.29
N ASP A 133 -8.11 13.34 -18.08
CA ASP A 133 -8.69 12.00 -17.82
C ASP A 133 -7.93 10.85 -18.54
N LYS A 134 -6.60 11.02 -18.70
CA LYS A 134 -5.70 10.03 -19.29
C LYS A 134 -4.58 9.65 -18.33
N ILE A 135 -4.05 8.45 -18.53
CA ILE A 135 -2.83 7.92 -17.91
C ILE A 135 -1.66 8.08 -18.88
N TYR A 136 -0.45 8.27 -18.37
CA TYR A 136 0.76 8.34 -19.18
C TYR A 136 1.71 7.15 -18.98
N SER A 137 1.38 6.26 -18.06
CA SER A 137 2.12 5.02 -17.83
C SER A 137 1.20 3.82 -17.98
N LYS A 138 1.76 2.75 -18.52
CA LYS A 138 1.10 1.47 -18.75
C LYS A 138 1.86 0.31 -18.11
N TRP A 139 2.79 0.62 -17.23
CA TRP A 139 3.68 -0.33 -16.58
C TRP A 139 3.27 -0.59 -15.14
N GLY A 140 3.42 -1.85 -14.70
CA GLY A 140 3.14 -2.23 -13.31
C GLY A 140 3.64 -3.63 -12.99
N GLY A 141 3.64 -3.97 -11.71
CA GLY A 141 3.88 -5.33 -11.25
C GLY A 141 2.55 -6.06 -11.06
N PHE A 142 2.31 -7.11 -11.82
CA PHE A 142 1.05 -7.87 -11.77
C PHE A 142 1.29 -9.25 -11.21
N LEU A 143 0.40 -9.68 -10.32
CA LEU A 143 0.42 -11.02 -9.77
C LEU A 143 -0.11 -12.02 -10.80
N ASP A 144 0.50 -13.19 -10.84
CA ASP A 144 -0.05 -14.35 -11.49
C ASP A 144 -1.29 -14.86 -10.74
N ASP A 145 -2.08 -15.72 -11.38
CA ASP A 145 -3.26 -16.29 -10.74
C ASP A 145 -2.86 -17.13 -9.53
N LEU A 146 -3.42 -16.79 -8.37
CA LEU A 146 -3.23 -17.53 -7.15
C LEU A 146 -4.36 -18.56 -6.98
N ALA A 147 -4.01 -19.83 -6.94
CA ALA A 147 -4.96 -20.87 -6.61
C ALA A 147 -5.44 -20.71 -5.16
N PHE A 148 -6.76 -20.69 -4.97
CA PHE A 148 -7.40 -20.61 -3.67
C PHE A 148 -8.47 -21.70 -3.53
N ASP A 149 -8.32 -22.56 -2.53
CA ASP A 149 -9.33 -23.56 -2.18
C ASP A 149 -10.19 -23.09 -1.02
N PRO A 150 -11.42 -22.60 -1.27
CA PRO A 150 -12.31 -22.14 -0.23
C PRO A 150 -12.67 -23.22 0.80
N THR A 151 -12.68 -24.49 0.39
CA THR A 151 -13.07 -25.60 1.26
C THR A 151 -12.05 -25.84 2.37
N GLN A 152 -10.77 -25.58 2.10
CA GLN A 152 -9.70 -25.62 3.10
C GLN A 152 -9.97 -24.69 4.29
N TYR A 153 -10.65 -23.57 4.02
CA TYR A 153 -10.99 -22.55 5.01
C TYR A 153 -12.46 -22.64 5.49
N GLY A 154 -13.19 -23.70 5.13
CA GLY A 154 -14.60 -23.82 5.47
C GLY A 154 -15.48 -22.73 4.87
N MET A 155 -15.09 -22.17 3.73
CA MET A 155 -15.87 -21.16 3.00
C MET A 155 -16.71 -21.83 1.92
N PRO A 156 -18.01 -21.50 1.82
CA PRO A 156 -18.81 -21.99 0.72
C PRO A 156 -18.26 -21.47 -0.62
N PRO A 157 -18.05 -22.32 -1.63
CA PRO A 157 -17.52 -21.87 -2.93
C PRO A 157 -18.32 -20.71 -3.55
N LYS A 158 -19.64 -20.70 -3.37
CA LYS A 158 -20.52 -19.64 -3.87
C LYS A 158 -20.24 -18.26 -3.25
N SER A 159 -19.78 -18.21 -2.00
CA SER A 159 -19.48 -16.94 -1.32
C SER A 159 -18.26 -16.22 -1.92
N ILE A 160 -17.37 -16.96 -2.60
CA ILE A 160 -16.14 -16.42 -3.19
C ILE A 160 -16.42 -15.35 -4.24
N GLU A 161 -17.51 -15.50 -5.00
CA GLU A 161 -17.91 -14.55 -6.04
C GLU A 161 -18.22 -13.14 -5.50
N SER A 162 -18.44 -13.01 -4.18
CA SER A 162 -18.77 -11.76 -3.51
C SER A 162 -17.63 -11.22 -2.63
N VAL A 163 -16.51 -11.95 -2.57
CA VAL A 163 -15.37 -11.58 -1.71
C VAL A 163 -14.24 -11.00 -2.53
N ASP A 164 -13.78 -9.81 -2.16
CA ASP A 164 -12.64 -9.16 -2.81
C ASP A 164 -11.40 -10.07 -2.76
N PRO A 165 -10.67 -10.25 -3.87
CA PRO A 165 -9.45 -11.06 -3.94
C PRO A 165 -8.42 -10.75 -2.85
N MET A 166 -8.35 -9.50 -2.40
CA MET A 166 -7.48 -9.06 -1.30
C MET A 166 -7.72 -9.88 -0.03
N GLN A 167 -8.99 -10.15 0.31
CA GLN A 167 -9.32 -10.93 1.51
C GLN A 167 -8.93 -12.40 1.37
N LEU A 168 -9.07 -12.97 0.18
CA LEU A 168 -8.73 -14.37 -0.11
C LEU A 168 -7.22 -14.55 -0.10
N MET A 169 -6.50 -13.66 -0.77
CA MET A 169 -5.05 -13.67 -0.82
C MET A 169 -4.43 -13.43 0.56
N GLY A 170 -4.95 -12.46 1.33
CA GLY A 170 -4.52 -12.22 2.69
C GLY A 170 -4.66 -13.46 3.58
N LEU A 171 -5.77 -14.20 3.47
CA LEU A 171 -6.01 -15.45 4.20
C LEU A 171 -5.02 -16.56 3.78
N GLU A 172 -4.83 -16.74 2.48
CA GLU A 172 -3.90 -17.75 1.94
C GLU A 172 -2.46 -17.48 2.40
N VAL A 173 -1.99 -16.23 2.26
CA VAL A 173 -0.62 -15.85 2.66
C VAL A 173 -0.44 -15.94 4.17
N ALA A 174 -1.43 -15.56 4.97
CA ALA A 174 -1.39 -15.73 6.43
C ALA A 174 -1.30 -17.21 6.84
N HIS A 175 -2.04 -18.09 6.16
CA HIS A 175 -1.94 -19.53 6.37
C HIS A 175 -0.54 -20.07 6.00
N ARG A 176 0.01 -19.66 4.85
CA ARG A 176 1.38 -20.04 4.45
C ARG A 176 2.43 -19.56 5.45
N THR A 177 2.26 -18.35 6.02
CA THR A 177 3.13 -17.83 7.09
C THR A 177 3.08 -18.72 8.33
N LEU A 178 1.88 -19.19 8.69
CA LEU A 178 1.70 -20.11 9.81
C LEU A 178 2.32 -21.48 9.53
N VAL A 179 2.26 -21.95 8.28
CA VAL A 179 2.93 -23.18 7.84
C VAL A 179 4.44 -23.04 7.91
N ASP A 180 5.00 -21.96 7.37
CA ASP A 180 6.44 -21.67 7.36
C ASP A 180 7.03 -21.62 8.77
N SER A 181 6.31 -21.01 9.73
CA SER A 181 6.69 -20.99 11.14
C SER A 181 6.59 -22.36 11.84
N GLY A 182 5.93 -23.33 11.24
CA GLY A 182 5.63 -24.64 11.84
C GLY A 182 4.50 -24.60 12.88
N TYR A 183 3.90 -23.44 13.15
CA TYR A 183 2.84 -23.28 14.14
C TYR A 183 1.46 -23.74 13.65
N HIS A 184 1.30 -24.10 12.39
CA HIS A 184 0.10 -24.79 11.92
C HIS A 184 -0.10 -26.15 12.59
N GLN A 185 0.98 -26.80 13.08
CA GLN A 185 0.95 -28.11 13.76
C GLN A 185 1.35 -28.03 15.24
N LYS A 186 1.96 -26.92 15.69
CA LYS A 186 2.37 -26.75 17.08
C LYS A 186 1.25 -26.08 17.88
N PRO A 187 1.02 -26.51 19.14
CA PRO A 187 0.09 -25.82 20.02
C PRO A 187 0.66 -24.44 20.41
N PHE A 188 -0.20 -23.45 20.46
CA PHE A 188 0.06 -22.12 21.02
C PHE A 188 -1.26 -21.49 21.47
N ASP A 189 -1.19 -20.47 22.29
CA ASP A 189 -2.39 -19.77 22.77
C ASP A 189 -3.00 -18.92 21.66
N ARG A 190 -4.06 -19.43 21.04
CA ARG A 190 -4.77 -18.75 19.96
C ARG A 190 -5.57 -17.55 20.42
N GLU A 191 -6.01 -17.53 21.70
CA GLU A 191 -6.71 -16.38 22.29
C GLU A 191 -5.80 -15.16 22.41
N ARG A 192 -4.48 -15.36 22.45
CA ARG A 192 -3.47 -14.33 22.48
C ARG A 192 -2.73 -14.15 21.16
N ALA A 193 -3.29 -14.69 20.08
CA ALA A 193 -2.78 -14.52 18.70
C ALA A 193 -3.56 -13.42 17.97
N SER A 194 -2.83 -12.45 17.43
CA SER A 194 -3.37 -11.25 16.77
C SER A 194 -3.05 -11.21 15.28
N VAL A 195 -3.85 -10.46 14.53
CA VAL A 195 -3.68 -10.21 13.11
C VAL A 195 -3.72 -8.71 12.86
N ILE A 196 -2.64 -8.14 12.35
CA ILE A 196 -2.54 -6.71 12.05
C ILE A 196 -2.04 -6.57 10.62
N LEU A 197 -2.90 -6.10 9.71
CA LEU A 197 -2.58 -6.01 8.31
C LEU A 197 -2.69 -4.59 7.78
N GLY A 198 -1.68 -4.18 7.01
CA GLY A 198 -1.76 -3.03 6.14
C GLY A 198 -2.69 -3.35 4.96
N ALA A 199 -3.77 -2.59 4.83
CA ALA A 199 -4.67 -2.66 3.71
C ALA A 199 -5.08 -1.25 3.31
N SER A 200 -5.12 -0.95 2.02
CA SER A 200 -5.51 0.38 1.53
C SER A 200 -6.97 0.69 1.86
N GLY A 201 -7.26 1.94 2.23
CA GLY A 201 -8.59 2.43 2.61
C GLY A 201 -9.64 2.48 1.50
N GLY A 202 -9.36 1.88 0.34
CA GLY A 202 -10.35 1.66 -0.72
C GLY A 202 -11.09 0.34 -0.55
N ALA A 203 -12.30 0.26 -1.11
CA ALA A 203 -13.09 -0.96 -1.11
C ALA A 203 -12.61 -2.00 -2.17
N GLY A 204 -11.37 -1.91 -2.64
CA GLY A 204 -10.83 -2.78 -3.68
C GLY A 204 -11.54 -2.63 -5.03
N ASP A 205 -11.20 -3.48 -5.99
CA ASP A 205 -11.85 -3.50 -7.30
C ASP A 205 -13.33 -3.89 -7.19
N TYR A 206 -13.66 -4.85 -6.32
CA TYR A 206 -15.05 -5.24 -6.08
C TYR A 206 -15.89 -4.11 -5.50
N GLY A 207 -15.35 -3.34 -4.56
CA GLY A 207 -16.04 -2.18 -4.01
C GLY A 207 -16.31 -1.11 -5.05
N LEU A 208 -15.39 -0.87 -5.97
CA LEU A 208 -15.60 0.03 -7.11
C LEU A 208 -16.69 -0.50 -8.05
N MET A 209 -16.71 -1.80 -8.34
CA MET A 209 -17.73 -2.43 -9.17
C MET A 209 -19.12 -2.38 -8.53
N TYR A 210 -19.22 -2.65 -7.22
CA TYR A 210 -20.47 -2.48 -6.47
C TYR A 210 -20.89 -1.01 -6.39
N GLY A 211 -19.94 -0.10 -6.20
CA GLY A 211 -20.17 1.34 -6.26
C GLY A 211 -20.76 1.76 -7.60
N LEU A 212 -20.15 1.32 -8.70
CA LEU A 212 -20.65 1.60 -10.04
C LEU A 212 -22.07 1.03 -10.25
N ARG A 213 -22.33 -0.22 -9.82
CA ARG A 213 -23.65 -0.83 -9.89
C ARG A 213 -24.73 -0.03 -9.15
N SER A 214 -24.36 0.56 -8.02
CA SER A 214 -25.27 1.32 -7.17
C SER A 214 -25.47 2.75 -7.65
N GLU A 215 -24.41 3.42 -8.11
CA GLU A 215 -24.45 4.85 -8.43
C GLU A 215 -24.85 5.12 -9.90
N LEU A 216 -24.56 4.23 -10.83
CA LEU A 216 -24.89 4.45 -12.24
C LEU A 216 -26.39 4.77 -12.47
N PRO A 217 -27.36 4.05 -11.84
CA PRO A 217 -28.77 4.38 -11.97
C PRO A 217 -29.12 5.79 -11.46
N ARG A 218 -28.38 6.30 -10.46
CA ARG A 218 -28.58 7.65 -9.91
C ARG A 218 -28.26 8.74 -10.93
N PHE A 219 -27.28 8.52 -11.80
CA PHE A 219 -26.89 9.48 -12.84
C PHE A 219 -27.61 9.25 -14.18
N ASN A 220 -27.90 7.99 -14.50
CA ASN A 220 -28.39 7.59 -15.80
C ASN A 220 -29.88 7.15 -15.80
N GLY A 221 -30.53 7.15 -14.63
CA GLY A 221 -31.91 6.73 -14.44
C GLY A 221 -32.12 5.22 -14.42
N THR A 222 -31.24 4.44 -15.05
CA THR A 222 -31.29 2.97 -15.13
C THR A 222 -29.91 2.37 -15.09
N LEU A 223 -29.81 1.09 -14.75
CA LEU A 223 -28.60 0.29 -14.97
C LEU A 223 -28.78 -0.47 -16.30
N PRO A 224 -28.01 -0.15 -17.35
CA PRO A 224 -28.08 -0.85 -18.63
C PRO A 224 -27.76 -2.35 -18.47
N ASP A 225 -28.48 -3.24 -19.15
CA ASP A 225 -28.36 -4.69 -18.98
C ASP A 225 -26.97 -5.22 -19.34
N ASP A 226 -26.34 -4.65 -20.36
CA ASP A 226 -24.97 -5.00 -20.78
C ASP A 226 -23.91 -4.62 -19.74
N VAL A 227 -24.13 -3.55 -18.95
CA VAL A 227 -23.31 -3.17 -17.81
C VAL A 227 -23.63 -4.03 -16.60
N ALA A 228 -24.92 -4.25 -16.33
CA ALA A 228 -25.37 -5.06 -15.19
C ALA A 228 -24.79 -6.47 -15.21
N GLY A 229 -24.70 -7.08 -16.40
CA GLY A 229 -24.13 -8.42 -16.60
C GLY A 229 -22.62 -8.52 -16.36
N ARG A 230 -21.90 -7.40 -16.32
CA ARG A 230 -20.44 -7.33 -16.06
C ARG A 230 -20.09 -6.97 -14.62
N LEU A 231 -21.06 -6.57 -13.82
CA LEU A 231 -20.86 -6.13 -12.44
C LEU A 231 -21.34 -7.20 -11.47
N PRO A 232 -20.66 -7.40 -10.33
CA PRO A 232 -21.06 -8.37 -9.33
C PRO A 232 -22.45 -8.05 -8.81
N THR A 233 -23.27 -9.10 -8.59
CA THR A 233 -24.62 -8.98 -8.03
C THR A 233 -24.55 -8.88 -6.51
N TRP A 234 -25.39 -8.06 -5.92
CA TRP A 234 -25.51 -7.96 -4.47
C TRP A 234 -26.03 -9.27 -3.87
N THR A 235 -25.31 -9.77 -2.86
CA THR A 235 -25.64 -10.93 -2.04
C THR A 235 -25.46 -10.59 -0.57
N GLU A 236 -25.85 -11.49 0.33
CA GLU A 236 -25.60 -11.35 1.77
C GLU A 236 -24.11 -11.25 2.13
N ASP A 237 -23.23 -11.84 1.31
CA ASP A 237 -21.78 -11.84 1.53
C ASP A 237 -21.09 -10.56 0.99
N SER A 238 -21.76 -9.80 0.12
CA SER A 238 -21.13 -8.68 -0.61
C SER A 238 -20.57 -7.60 0.31
N PHE A 239 -21.33 -7.18 1.33
CA PHE A 239 -20.89 -6.12 2.22
C PHE A 239 -19.64 -6.52 3.00
N ALA A 240 -19.65 -7.68 3.64
CA ALA A 240 -18.46 -8.20 4.34
C ALA A 240 -17.31 -8.49 3.35
N GLY A 241 -17.65 -8.88 2.11
CA GLY A 241 -16.69 -9.20 1.06
C GLY A 241 -15.85 -8.01 0.59
N ILE A 242 -16.32 -6.77 0.76
CA ILE A 242 -15.62 -5.56 0.28
C ILE A 242 -15.00 -4.71 1.41
N LEU A 243 -15.25 -5.01 2.66
CA LEU A 243 -14.74 -4.21 3.77
C LEU A 243 -13.25 -4.49 4.02
N PRO A 244 -12.36 -3.48 4.02
CA PRO A 244 -10.92 -3.68 4.22
C PRO A 244 -10.58 -4.31 5.58
N ASN A 245 -11.27 -3.93 6.65
CA ASN A 245 -11.05 -4.49 7.98
C ASN A 245 -11.39 -5.98 8.07
N VAL A 246 -12.25 -6.49 7.20
CA VAL A 246 -12.62 -7.91 7.16
C VAL A 246 -11.45 -8.78 6.68
N VAL A 247 -10.43 -8.24 6.04
CA VAL A 247 -9.20 -8.98 5.72
C VAL A 247 -8.60 -9.60 6.98
N ALA A 248 -8.31 -8.76 7.99
CA ALA A 248 -7.76 -9.24 9.26
C ALA A 248 -8.77 -10.09 10.05
N GLY A 249 -10.04 -9.67 10.06
CA GLY A 249 -11.12 -10.42 10.74
C GLY A 249 -11.35 -11.79 10.13
N ARG A 250 -11.27 -11.94 8.81
CA ARG A 250 -11.40 -13.25 8.13
C ARG A 250 -10.25 -14.18 8.48
N ILE A 251 -9.02 -13.68 8.50
CA ILE A 251 -7.84 -14.44 8.92
C ILE A 251 -8.01 -14.91 10.37
N ALA A 252 -8.32 -13.99 11.29
CA ALA A 252 -8.52 -14.32 12.69
C ALA A 252 -9.62 -15.37 12.87
N ASN A 253 -10.76 -15.20 12.18
CA ASN A 253 -11.87 -16.15 12.25
C ASN A 253 -11.48 -17.54 11.70
N ARG A 254 -10.84 -17.60 10.52
CA ARG A 254 -10.54 -18.89 9.88
C ARG A 254 -9.35 -19.62 10.50
N LEU A 255 -8.41 -18.89 11.11
CA LEU A 255 -7.30 -19.48 11.84
C LEU A 255 -7.58 -19.63 13.35
N ASN A 256 -8.78 -19.25 13.79
CA ASN A 256 -9.23 -19.30 15.19
C ASN A 256 -8.30 -18.50 16.13
N PHE A 257 -8.07 -17.23 15.81
CA PHE A 257 -7.29 -16.29 16.63
C PHE A 257 -8.22 -15.38 17.41
N GLY A 258 -8.04 -15.31 18.73
CA GLY A 258 -8.87 -14.53 19.65
C GLY A 258 -8.31 -13.14 20.00
N GLY A 259 -7.08 -12.85 19.62
CA GLY A 259 -6.45 -11.55 19.85
C GLY A 259 -6.97 -10.42 18.96
N VAL A 260 -6.25 -9.30 18.96
CA VAL A 260 -6.60 -8.13 18.15
C VAL A 260 -6.55 -8.48 16.66
N ASN A 261 -7.59 -8.10 15.92
CA ASN A 261 -7.60 -8.20 14.46
C ASN A 261 -8.02 -6.87 13.85
N ILE A 262 -7.08 -6.18 13.21
CA ILE A 262 -7.27 -4.84 12.66
C ILE A 262 -6.59 -4.69 11.30
N ALA A 263 -7.18 -3.84 10.46
CA ALA A 263 -6.52 -3.30 9.29
C ALA A 263 -5.99 -1.89 9.60
N VAL A 264 -4.81 -1.58 9.07
CA VAL A 264 -4.12 -0.30 9.22
C VAL A 264 -3.95 0.33 7.85
N ASP A 265 -4.31 1.60 7.73
CA ASP A 265 -4.04 2.39 6.53
C ASP A 265 -3.10 3.55 6.88
N ALA A 266 -1.92 3.48 6.36
CA ALA A 266 -0.89 4.52 6.36
C ALA A 266 -0.34 4.71 4.94
N ALA A 267 -1.21 4.55 3.93
CA ALA A 267 -0.87 4.55 2.52
C ALA A 267 0.30 3.58 2.21
N CYS A 268 1.35 4.04 1.52
CA CYS A 268 2.51 3.20 1.16
C CYS A 268 3.26 2.59 2.37
N ALA A 269 3.08 3.14 3.57
CA ALA A 269 3.72 2.67 4.80
C ALA A 269 2.86 1.66 5.60
N SER A 270 1.68 1.26 5.10
CA SER A 270 0.70 0.46 5.85
C SER A 270 1.27 -0.86 6.37
N SER A 271 2.05 -1.59 5.58
CA SER A 271 2.63 -2.87 6.02
C SER A 271 3.66 -2.70 7.14
N LEU A 272 4.50 -1.65 7.08
CA LEU A 272 5.46 -1.35 8.15
C LEU A 272 4.76 -0.81 9.39
N ALA A 273 3.68 -0.04 9.24
CA ALA A 273 2.83 0.40 10.35
C ALA A 273 2.17 -0.81 11.06
N ALA A 274 1.73 -1.80 10.28
CA ALA A 274 1.20 -3.06 10.84
C ALA A 274 2.27 -3.83 11.63
N VAL A 275 3.49 -3.93 11.12
CA VAL A 275 4.62 -4.55 11.84
C VAL A 275 4.91 -3.78 13.13
N TYR A 276 4.98 -2.44 13.07
CA TYR A 276 5.19 -1.60 14.26
C TYR A 276 4.12 -1.83 15.33
N GLN A 277 2.85 -1.89 14.94
CA GLN A 277 1.76 -2.18 15.87
C GLN A 277 1.85 -3.59 16.42
N GLY A 278 2.20 -4.59 15.59
CA GLY A 278 2.42 -5.97 16.03
C GLY A 278 3.51 -6.08 17.10
N VAL A 279 4.65 -5.42 16.90
CA VAL A 279 5.71 -5.31 17.89
C VAL A 279 5.18 -4.66 19.18
N SER A 280 4.38 -3.59 19.06
CA SER A 280 3.80 -2.90 20.22
C SER A 280 2.84 -3.78 21.01
N GLU A 281 2.03 -4.63 20.34
CA GLU A 281 1.15 -5.59 20.99
C GLU A 281 1.94 -6.65 21.78
N LEU A 282 3.03 -7.18 21.18
CA LEU A 282 3.91 -8.15 21.84
C LEU A 282 4.64 -7.53 23.02
N CYS A 283 5.25 -6.36 22.85
CA CYS A 283 5.96 -5.67 23.95
C CYS A 283 5.06 -5.28 25.12
N ALA A 284 3.81 -4.96 24.85
CA ALA A 284 2.82 -4.64 25.87
C ALA A 284 2.22 -5.90 26.55
N GLY A 285 2.61 -7.10 26.14
CA GLY A 285 2.11 -8.36 26.67
C GLY A 285 0.63 -8.60 26.40
N ARG A 286 0.04 -7.92 25.38
CA ARG A 286 -1.35 -8.14 25.00
C ARG A 286 -1.51 -9.32 24.04
N SER A 287 -0.47 -9.63 23.28
CA SER A 287 -0.39 -10.79 22.39
C SER A 287 0.91 -11.53 22.63
N ASP A 288 0.92 -12.83 22.37
CA ASP A 288 2.10 -13.70 22.41
C ASP A 288 2.54 -14.08 20.99
N PHE A 289 1.63 -13.92 20.02
CA PHE A 289 1.83 -14.23 18.62
C PHE A 289 1.11 -13.20 17.76
N VAL A 290 1.77 -12.69 16.69
CA VAL A 290 1.16 -11.72 15.77
C VAL A 290 1.49 -12.08 14.34
N ILE A 291 0.48 -12.15 13.49
CA ILE A 291 0.65 -12.08 12.02
C ILE A 291 0.56 -10.60 11.64
N ALA A 292 1.64 -10.06 11.09
CA ALA A 292 1.71 -8.68 10.62
C ALA A 292 2.24 -8.61 9.18
N GLY A 293 1.72 -7.71 8.39
CA GLY A 293 2.15 -7.53 7.00
C GLY A 293 1.23 -6.59 6.25
N GLY A 294 1.16 -6.75 4.93
CA GLY A 294 0.28 -5.95 4.08
C GLY A 294 -0.23 -6.73 2.89
N VAL A 295 -1.36 -6.31 2.35
CA VAL A 295 -1.96 -6.85 1.15
C VAL A 295 -2.50 -5.72 0.28
N ASP A 296 -2.20 -5.78 -1.01
CA ASP A 296 -2.73 -4.88 -2.03
C ASP A 296 -2.94 -5.65 -3.33
N THR A 297 -4.14 -5.55 -3.88
CA THR A 297 -4.52 -6.17 -5.17
C THR A 297 -5.04 -5.15 -6.17
N VAL A 298 -5.10 -3.87 -5.78
CA VAL A 298 -5.76 -2.82 -6.57
C VAL A 298 -4.80 -2.25 -7.61
N GLN A 299 -4.96 -2.71 -8.84
CA GLN A 299 -4.17 -2.26 -10.00
C GLN A 299 -5.10 -1.84 -11.17
N GLY A 300 -6.24 -1.25 -10.83
CA GLY A 300 -7.24 -0.81 -11.78
C GLY A 300 -7.01 0.60 -12.34
N PRO A 301 -7.80 1.01 -13.36
CA PRO A 301 -7.68 2.32 -14.02
C PRO A 301 -7.77 3.51 -13.05
N PHE A 302 -8.57 3.37 -11.98
CA PHE A 302 -8.75 4.43 -10.97
C PHE A 302 -7.41 4.82 -10.32
N GLY A 303 -6.64 3.85 -9.83
CA GLY A 303 -5.32 4.09 -9.24
C GLY A 303 -4.36 4.73 -10.23
N TYR A 304 -4.30 4.20 -11.45
CA TYR A 304 -3.44 4.76 -12.50
C TYR A 304 -3.81 6.20 -12.86
N LEU A 305 -5.09 6.55 -12.91
CA LEU A 305 -5.53 7.94 -13.14
C LEU A 305 -5.12 8.85 -11.99
N CYS A 306 -5.33 8.44 -10.73
CA CYS A 306 -4.92 9.21 -9.56
C CYS A 306 -3.41 9.50 -9.58
N PHE A 307 -2.59 8.47 -9.76
CA PHE A 307 -1.12 8.59 -9.77
C PHE A 307 -0.59 9.29 -11.02
N SER A 308 -1.28 9.19 -12.17
CA SER A 308 -0.93 9.96 -13.35
C SER A 308 -1.16 11.46 -13.13
N LYS A 309 -2.26 11.84 -12.47
CA LYS A 309 -2.55 13.27 -12.20
C LYS A 309 -1.60 13.90 -11.18
N THR A 310 -1.10 13.11 -10.25
CA THR A 310 -0.04 13.54 -9.31
C THR A 310 1.37 13.43 -9.90
N GLN A 311 1.51 12.88 -11.12
CA GLN A 311 2.79 12.64 -11.81
C GLN A 311 3.75 11.72 -11.00
N ALA A 312 3.19 10.76 -10.31
CA ALA A 312 3.93 9.83 -9.43
C ALA A 312 4.31 8.50 -10.10
N LEU A 313 3.78 8.22 -11.30
CA LEU A 313 4.13 7.02 -12.05
C LEU A 313 5.43 7.21 -12.85
N SER A 314 6.19 6.12 -12.99
CA SER A 314 7.24 6.03 -14.01
C SER A 314 6.62 5.92 -15.39
N PRO A 315 7.14 6.64 -16.40
CA PRO A 315 6.64 6.59 -17.78
C PRO A 315 7.00 5.27 -18.47
#